data_3a213017f8255c09034433f876b518ce
#
_entry.id   3a213017f8255c09034433f876b518ce
#
_cell.length_a   1.000
_cell.length_b   1.000
_cell.length_c   1.000
_cell.angle_alpha   90.00
_cell.angle_beta   90.00
_cell.angle_gamma   90.00
#
_symmetry.space_group_name_H-M   'P 1'
#
loop_
_entity.id
_entity.type
_entity.pdbx_description
1 polymer ?
#
loop_
_entity_poly.entity_id
_entity_poly.type
_entity_poly.pdbx_seq_one_letter_code
_entity_poly.pdbx_strand_id
1 'polypeptide(L)'
;MLNNCQFIGNCGADPEIKTLPNSDKRVANLSLGVTEKWTDKQSGQKQERTEWVRLNCFQDGLVGVIQSYVKKGSKVFVSGKMATRKWTDQQGQDRYSTEINIDKLIMLDSRDNSGGNYGAASGGQQGNFSNDPDEDGIPF
;
A
#
# COMPACT_ATOMS: atom_id res chain seq x y z
N MET A 1 -22.16 9.56 -13.32
CA MET A 1 -21.40 8.30 -13.47
C MET A 1 -20.18 8.40 -12.59
N LEU A 2 -19.75 7.28 -11.96
CA LEU A 2 -18.61 7.23 -11.05
C LEU A 2 -17.68 6.08 -11.45
N ASN A 3 -16.38 6.35 -11.47
CA ASN A 3 -15.32 5.35 -11.62
C ASN A 3 -14.25 5.67 -10.60
N ASN A 4 -14.31 5.01 -9.45
CA ASN A 4 -13.37 5.19 -8.34
C ASN A 4 -13.11 3.85 -7.67
N CYS A 5 -11.85 3.47 -7.65
CA CYS A 5 -11.37 2.27 -6.98
C CYS A 5 -10.44 2.66 -5.85
N GLN A 6 -10.56 1.98 -4.72
CA GLN A 6 -9.71 2.19 -3.55
C GLN A 6 -9.21 0.86 -3.02
N PHE A 7 -7.94 0.79 -2.70
CA PHE A 7 -7.31 -0.44 -2.19
C PHE A 7 -6.34 -0.11 -1.07
N ILE A 8 -6.24 -1.02 -0.12
CA ILE A 8 -5.16 -1.10 0.85
C ILE A 8 -4.48 -2.46 0.66
N GLY A 9 -3.18 -2.46 0.51
CA GLY A 9 -2.44 -3.70 0.32
C GLY A 9 -0.94 -3.50 0.42
N ASN A 10 -0.21 -4.56 0.14
CA ASN A 10 1.24 -4.54 0.15
C ASN A 10 1.81 -4.66 -1.27
N CYS A 11 2.84 -3.89 -1.56
CA CYS A 11 3.51 -3.97 -2.84
C CYS A 11 4.23 -5.31 -3.00
N GLY A 12 3.96 -6.01 -4.11
CA GLY A 12 4.55 -7.33 -4.37
C GLY A 12 5.98 -7.27 -4.91
N ALA A 13 6.37 -6.11 -5.43
CA ALA A 13 7.69 -5.85 -5.98
C ALA A 13 8.02 -4.36 -5.85
N ASP A 14 9.29 -4.02 -6.07
CA ASP A 14 9.70 -2.62 -6.20
C ASP A 14 8.99 -1.98 -7.39
N PRO A 15 8.60 -0.69 -7.29
CA PRO A 15 7.98 0.02 -8.41
C PRO A 15 8.88 0.05 -9.64
N GLU A 16 8.30 -0.17 -10.80
CA GLU A 16 8.98 -0.02 -12.06
C GLU A 16 8.70 1.37 -12.64
N ILE A 17 9.74 2.18 -12.81
CA ILE A 17 9.63 3.51 -13.38
C ILE A 17 10.07 3.48 -14.83
N LYS A 18 9.17 3.86 -15.74
CA LYS A 18 9.42 3.94 -17.17
C LYS A 18 9.26 5.36 -17.66
N THR A 19 10.10 5.75 -18.61
CA THR A 19 9.95 6.99 -19.35
C THR A 19 9.20 6.70 -20.64
N LEU A 20 8.15 7.48 -20.93
CA LEU A 20 7.39 7.32 -22.15
C LEU A 20 8.22 7.70 -23.36
N PRO A 21 8.13 6.95 -24.50
CA PRO A 21 8.82 7.33 -25.73
C PRO A 21 8.33 8.69 -26.22
N ASN A 22 9.24 9.52 -26.72
CA ASN A 22 9.01 10.88 -27.24
C ASN A 22 8.47 11.91 -26.21
N SER A 23 8.64 11.62 -24.93
CA SER A 23 8.18 12.49 -23.84
C SER A 23 9.09 12.32 -22.63
N ASP A 24 9.28 13.37 -21.85
CA ASP A 24 10.00 13.31 -20.57
C ASP A 24 9.09 12.80 -19.43
N LYS A 25 7.89 12.38 -19.76
CA LYS A 25 6.92 11.88 -18.77
C LYS A 25 7.31 10.49 -18.27
N ARG A 26 7.28 10.34 -16.97
CA ARG A 26 7.54 9.08 -16.30
C ARG A 26 6.23 8.43 -15.89
N VAL A 27 6.21 7.12 -15.92
CA VAL A 27 5.10 6.29 -15.44
C VAL A 27 5.63 5.32 -14.41
N ALA A 28 4.95 5.22 -13.27
CA ALA A 28 5.24 4.20 -12.27
C ALA A 28 4.25 3.05 -12.41
N ASN A 29 4.76 1.84 -12.49
CA ASN A 29 3.97 0.61 -12.47
C ASN A 29 4.20 -0.12 -11.16
N LEU A 30 3.12 -0.51 -10.49
CA LEU A 30 3.16 -1.24 -9.24
C LEU A 30 2.25 -2.46 -9.29
N SER A 31 2.59 -3.48 -8.52
CA SER A 31 1.72 -4.61 -8.26
C SER A 31 1.34 -4.59 -6.77
N LEU A 32 0.06 -4.52 -6.49
CA LEU A 32 -0.48 -4.45 -5.13
C LEU A 32 -1.20 -5.74 -4.79
N GLY A 33 -0.76 -6.40 -3.72
CA GLY A 33 -1.44 -7.56 -3.15
C GLY A 33 -2.48 -7.11 -2.13
N VAL A 34 -3.74 -7.37 -2.44
CA VAL A 34 -4.87 -7.13 -1.53
C VAL A 34 -5.30 -8.47 -0.95
N THR A 35 -5.04 -8.69 0.32
CA THR A 35 -5.29 -9.97 0.98
C THR A 35 -6.52 -9.88 1.85
N GLU A 36 -7.48 -10.75 1.58
CA GLU A 36 -8.66 -10.98 2.40
C GLU A 36 -8.46 -12.23 3.25
N LYS A 37 -8.88 -12.16 4.50
CA LYS A 37 -8.82 -13.28 5.44
C LYS A 37 -10.20 -13.53 6.01
N TRP A 38 -10.59 -14.78 6.05
CA TRP A 38 -11.86 -15.20 6.66
C TRP A 38 -11.71 -16.55 7.35
N THR A 39 -12.67 -16.88 8.17
CA THR A 39 -12.77 -18.19 8.80
C THR A 39 -13.86 -19.00 8.10
N ASP A 40 -13.50 -20.16 7.60
CA ASP A 40 -14.47 -21.10 7.01
C ASP A 40 -15.43 -21.60 8.11
N LYS A 41 -16.72 -21.39 7.92
CA LYS A 41 -17.75 -21.79 8.87
C LYS A 41 -17.92 -23.29 8.99
N GLN A 42 -17.56 -24.06 7.97
CA GLN A 42 -17.69 -25.52 7.97
C GLN A 42 -16.50 -26.22 8.63
N SER A 43 -15.27 -25.78 8.34
CA SER A 43 -14.05 -26.40 8.87
C SER A 43 -13.48 -25.69 10.09
N GLY A 44 -13.90 -24.44 10.36
CA GLY A 44 -13.33 -23.58 11.40
C GLY A 44 -11.90 -23.10 11.10
N GLN A 45 -11.39 -23.39 9.91
CA GLN A 45 -10.03 -23.02 9.51
C GLN A 45 -9.99 -21.58 8.96
N LYS A 46 -8.87 -20.91 9.25
CA LYS A 46 -8.59 -19.60 8.66
C LYS A 46 -8.17 -19.76 7.19
N GLN A 47 -8.83 -19.04 6.33
CA GLN A 47 -8.55 -18.97 4.90
C GLN A 47 -8.05 -17.59 4.52
N GLU A 48 -7.22 -17.52 3.50
CA GLU A 48 -6.82 -16.25 2.92
C GLU A 48 -6.77 -16.32 1.39
N ARG A 49 -7.03 -15.19 0.77
CA ARG A 49 -6.94 -15.01 -0.67
C ARG A 49 -6.31 -13.65 -0.97
N THR A 50 -5.37 -13.63 -1.89
CA THR A 50 -4.72 -12.41 -2.35
C THR A 50 -5.10 -12.13 -3.80
N GLU A 51 -5.65 -10.95 -4.04
CA GLU A 51 -5.84 -10.40 -5.39
C GLU A 51 -4.67 -9.48 -5.72
N TRP A 52 -4.11 -9.65 -6.91
CA TRP A 52 -3.02 -8.83 -7.41
C TRP A 52 -3.56 -7.75 -8.33
N VAL A 53 -3.44 -6.52 -7.90
CA VAL A 53 -3.94 -5.35 -8.63
C VAL A 53 -2.79 -4.64 -9.32
N ARG A 54 -2.91 -4.40 -10.62
CA ARG A 54 -1.94 -3.61 -11.38
C ARG A 54 -2.29 -2.14 -11.28
N LEU A 55 -1.31 -1.36 -10.85
CA LEU A 55 -1.45 0.07 -10.65
C LEU A 55 -0.51 0.81 -11.57
N ASN A 56 -1.01 1.85 -12.22
CA ASN A 56 -0.22 2.78 -13.01
C ASN A 56 -0.37 4.19 -12.44
N CYS A 57 0.70 4.93 -12.42
CA CYS A 57 0.71 6.33 -12.04
C CYS A 57 1.35 7.16 -13.14
N PHE A 58 0.60 8.14 -13.66
CA PHE A 58 1.04 9.06 -14.71
C PHE A 58 1.33 10.48 -14.20
N GLN A 59 1.02 10.76 -12.93
CA GLN A 59 1.28 12.06 -12.32
C GLN A 59 2.73 12.15 -11.88
N ASP A 60 3.50 13.03 -12.48
CA ASP A 60 4.95 13.14 -12.26
C ASP A 60 5.33 13.37 -10.79
N GLY A 61 4.60 14.22 -10.09
CA GLY A 61 4.82 14.44 -8.65
C GLY A 61 4.61 13.18 -7.81
N LEU A 62 3.58 12.41 -8.10
CA LEU A 62 3.30 11.16 -7.40
C LEU A 62 4.29 10.06 -7.81
N VAL A 63 4.73 10.03 -9.07
CA VAL A 63 5.78 9.12 -9.53
C VAL A 63 7.08 9.33 -8.74
N GLY A 64 7.44 10.57 -8.48
CA GLY A 64 8.60 10.90 -7.65
C GLY A 64 8.50 10.37 -6.22
N VAL A 65 7.34 10.48 -5.61
CA VAL A 65 7.06 9.92 -4.27
C VAL A 65 7.15 8.40 -4.29
N ILE A 66 6.55 7.76 -5.28
CA ILE A 66 6.59 6.30 -5.44
C ILE A 66 8.04 5.82 -5.60
N GLN A 67 8.80 6.46 -6.46
CA GLN A 67 10.20 6.12 -6.70
C GLN A 67 11.06 6.23 -5.43
N SER A 68 10.80 7.24 -4.60
CA SER A 68 11.61 7.53 -3.42
C SER A 68 11.26 6.69 -2.19
N TYR A 69 9.99 6.34 -2.01
CA TYR A 69 9.51 5.79 -0.74
C TYR A 69 8.89 4.40 -0.85
N VAL A 70 8.33 4.02 -1.99
CA VAL A 70 7.66 2.74 -2.14
C VAL A 70 8.66 1.64 -2.50
N LYS A 71 8.59 0.52 -1.79
CA LYS A 71 9.44 -0.66 -1.98
C LYS A 71 8.58 -1.92 -1.97
N LYS A 72 9.16 -3.04 -2.38
CA LYS A 72 8.57 -4.35 -2.15
C LYS A 72 8.21 -4.52 -0.67
N GLY A 73 6.99 -4.91 -0.39
CA GLY A 73 6.48 -5.08 0.97
C GLY A 73 5.84 -3.85 1.59
N SER A 74 6.02 -2.65 1.02
CA SER A 74 5.40 -1.43 1.52
C SER A 74 3.88 -1.55 1.56
N LYS A 75 3.29 -1.17 2.68
CA LYS A 75 1.84 -1.09 2.83
C LYS A 75 1.36 0.29 2.43
N VAL A 76 0.42 0.32 1.50
CA VAL A 76 -0.08 1.58 0.94
C VAL A 76 -1.61 1.56 0.81
N PHE A 77 -2.19 2.75 0.92
CA PHE A 77 -3.53 3.05 0.44
C PHE A 77 -3.40 3.71 -0.93
N VAL A 78 -4.21 3.29 -1.88
CA VAL A 78 -4.29 3.89 -3.21
C VAL A 78 -5.72 4.17 -3.60
N SER A 79 -5.91 5.25 -4.34
CA SER A 79 -7.17 5.60 -4.98
C SER A 79 -6.93 5.93 -6.45
N GLY A 80 -7.85 5.56 -7.31
CA GLY A 80 -7.73 5.82 -8.73
C GLY A 80 -8.94 5.35 -9.53
N LYS A 81 -8.76 5.29 -10.83
CA LYS A 81 -9.79 4.90 -11.80
C LYS A 81 -9.42 3.61 -12.49
N MET A 82 -10.37 2.74 -12.64
CA MET A 82 -10.21 1.54 -13.46
C MET A 82 -10.15 1.91 -14.93
N ALA A 83 -9.19 1.37 -15.65
CA ALA A 83 -9.03 1.51 -17.07
C ALA A 83 -8.69 0.17 -17.71
N THR A 84 -9.26 -0.10 -18.86
CA THR A 84 -8.94 -1.28 -19.66
C THR A 84 -8.13 -0.85 -20.87
N ARG A 85 -6.97 -1.45 -21.04
CA ARG A 85 -6.07 -1.21 -22.15
C ARG A 85 -6.06 -2.41 -23.07
N LYS A 86 -6.24 -2.16 -24.37
CA LYS A 86 -6.08 -3.15 -25.42
C LYS A 86 -4.64 -3.20 -25.89
N TRP A 87 -4.08 -4.39 -26.02
CA TRP A 87 -2.73 -4.60 -26.56
C TRP A 87 -2.70 -5.85 -27.43
N THR A 88 -1.75 -5.93 -28.32
CA THR A 88 -1.58 -7.07 -29.22
C THR A 88 -0.39 -7.91 -28.74
N ASP A 89 -0.61 -9.22 -28.58
CA ASP A 89 0.44 -10.13 -28.18
C ASP A 89 1.36 -10.51 -29.35
N GLN A 90 2.39 -11.32 -29.07
CA GLN A 90 3.36 -11.76 -30.08
C GLN A 90 2.73 -12.67 -31.16
N GLN A 91 1.55 -13.22 -30.90
CA GLN A 91 0.81 -14.06 -31.84
C GLN A 91 -0.19 -13.26 -32.69
N GLY A 92 -0.22 -11.93 -32.52
CA GLY A 92 -1.13 -11.06 -33.25
C GLY A 92 -2.55 -11.03 -32.70
N GLN A 93 -2.81 -11.62 -31.52
CA GLN A 93 -4.11 -11.60 -30.87
C GLN A 93 -4.29 -10.37 -30.00
N ASP A 94 -5.49 -9.80 -30.05
CA ASP A 94 -5.87 -8.71 -29.19
C ASP A 94 -6.10 -9.20 -27.77
N ARG A 95 -5.41 -8.55 -26.81
CA ARG A 95 -5.53 -8.81 -25.39
C ARG A 95 -6.01 -7.55 -24.67
N TYR A 96 -6.65 -7.75 -23.54
CA TYR A 96 -7.11 -6.67 -22.67
C TYR A 96 -6.46 -6.79 -21.30
N SER A 97 -6.00 -5.67 -20.79
CA SER A 97 -5.43 -5.57 -19.46
C SER A 97 -6.22 -4.56 -18.64
N THR A 98 -6.75 -4.99 -17.52
CA THR A 98 -7.42 -4.12 -16.55
C THR A 98 -6.41 -3.60 -15.56
N GLU A 99 -6.31 -2.29 -15.47
CA GLU A 99 -5.34 -1.57 -14.64
C GLU A 99 -6.05 -0.46 -13.88
N ILE A 100 -5.46 -0.05 -12.77
CA ILE A 100 -5.94 1.08 -12.00
C ILE A 100 -4.97 2.24 -12.18
N ASN A 101 -5.45 3.32 -12.76
CA ASN A 101 -4.68 4.56 -12.87
C ASN A 101 -4.86 5.36 -11.58
N ILE A 102 -3.84 5.34 -10.73
CA ILE A 102 -3.89 5.97 -9.41
C ILE A 102 -3.61 7.47 -9.49
N ASP A 103 -4.34 8.21 -8.70
CA ASP A 103 -4.19 9.65 -8.50
C ASP A 103 -3.83 10.01 -7.06
N LYS A 104 -3.90 9.05 -6.15
CA LYS A 104 -3.58 9.22 -4.74
C LYS A 104 -2.90 7.98 -4.18
N LEU A 105 -1.86 8.19 -3.40
CA LEU A 105 -1.16 7.14 -2.66
C LEU A 105 -0.78 7.66 -1.28
N ILE A 106 -1.06 6.85 -0.26
CA ILE A 106 -0.68 7.15 1.13
C ILE A 106 0.10 5.96 1.67
N MET A 107 1.30 6.23 2.19
CA MET A 107 2.10 5.23 2.87
C MET A 107 1.49 4.90 4.23
N LEU A 108 1.27 3.62 4.49
CA LEU A 108 0.70 3.10 5.73
C LEU A 108 1.71 2.28 6.55
N ASP A 109 2.96 2.22 6.12
CA ASP A 109 4.01 1.56 6.89
C ASP A 109 4.23 2.29 8.20
N SER A 110 4.32 1.53 9.28
CA SER A 110 4.86 2.05 10.53
C SER A 110 6.28 2.53 10.23
N ARG A 111 6.60 3.76 10.59
CA ARG A 111 8.00 4.17 10.65
C ARG A 111 8.65 3.27 11.68
N ASP A 112 9.45 2.33 11.24
CA ASP A 112 10.37 1.63 12.11
C ASP A 112 11.26 2.70 12.74
N ASN A 113 11.01 2.94 13.99
CA ASN A 113 11.85 3.78 14.84
C ASN A 113 13.13 2.98 15.18
N SER A 114 13.80 2.48 14.16
CA SER A 114 15.08 1.81 14.28
C SER A 114 16.18 2.87 14.33
N GLY A 115 16.48 3.35 15.48
CA GLY A 115 17.64 4.21 15.65
C GLY A 115 17.57 5.13 16.86
N GLY A 116 17.54 4.57 18.02
CA GLY A 116 17.66 5.35 19.24
C GLY A 116 18.09 4.47 20.41
N ASN A 117 19.24 3.83 20.26
CA ASN A 117 19.93 3.30 21.41
C ASN A 117 20.53 4.49 22.19
N TYR A 118 19.74 5.07 23.08
CA TYR A 118 20.28 5.92 24.10
C TYR A 118 20.56 5.06 25.33
N GLY A 119 21.85 4.92 25.57
CA GLY A 119 22.45 4.20 26.67
C GLY A 119 21.80 4.51 28.01
N ALA A 120 21.69 3.47 28.78
CA ALA A 120 21.33 3.49 30.16
C ALA A 120 22.20 4.49 30.95
N ALA A 121 21.56 5.45 31.57
CA ALA A 121 22.11 6.11 32.73
C ALA A 121 21.23 5.79 33.92
N SER A 122 21.79 5.02 34.80
CA SER A 122 21.29 4.70 36.12
C SER A 122 20.99 5.95 36.97
N GLY A 123 19.83 5.95 37.61
CA GLY A 123 19.49 6.94 38.60
C GLY A 123 18.16 6.62 39.24
N GLY A 124 18.15 5.92 40.34
CA GLY A 124 16.95 5.58 41.06
C GLY A 124 16.26 6.78 41.68
N GLN A 125 14.95 6.72 41.70
CA GLN A 125 14.18 7.19 42.87
C GLN A 125 12.74 6.63 42.79
N GLN A 126 12.42 5.90 43.85
CA GLN A 126 11.11 5.46 44.23
C GLN A 126 10.14 6.66 44.33
N GLY A 127 9.04 6.57 43.63
CA GLY A 127 7.88 7.42 43.80
C GLY A 127 6.64 6.57 43.67
N ASN A 128 6.11 6.20 44.82
CA ASN A 128 4.83 5.55 45.02
C ASN A 128 3.74 6.48 44.57
N PHE A 129 2.96 6.12 43.55
CA PHE A 129 1.67 6.73 43.28
C PHE A 129 0.58 5.65 43.15
N SER A 130 -0.30 5.79 44.10
CA SER A 130 -1.50 5.05 44.33
C SER A 130 -2.42 4.96 43.10
N ASN A 131 -2.91 3.80 42.97
CA ASN A 131 -4.04 3.34 42.21
C ASN A 131 -5.26 4.24 42.43
N ASP A 132 -5.83 4.78 41.38
CA ASP A 132 -7.19 5.26 41.38
C ASP A 132 -7.91 4.71 40.15
N PRO A 133 -8.84 3.77 40.31
CA PRO A 133 -9.62 3.31 39.20
C PRO A 133 -10.92 4.10 39.20
N ASP A 134 -11.12 4.95 38.25
CA ASP A 134 -12.42 5.40 37.77
C ASP A 134 -12.28 6.56 36.81
N GLU A 135 -12.45 6.30 35.55
CA GLU A 135 -13.33 7.12 34.74
C GLU A 135 -13.49 6.53 33.33
N ASP A 136 -14.66 6.05 33.14
CA ASP A 136 -15.23 5.68 31.87
C ASP A 136 -15.20 6.88 30.91
N GLY A 137 -14.40 6.77 29.89
CA GLY A 137 -14.42 7.67 28.77
C GLY A 137 -14.13 6.91 27.49
N ILE A 138 -15.14 6.33 26.89
CA ILE A 138 -15.04 5.77 25.55
C ILE A 138 -15.23 6.93 24.57
N PRO A 139 -14.21 7.37 23.84
CA PRO A 139 -14.40 8.25 22.72
C PRO A 139 -14.72 7.41 21.47
N PHE A 140 -15.87 7.67 20.93
CA PHE A 140 -16.19 7.18 19.59
C PHE A 140 -15.40 7.94 18.53
#